data_4c756a2862369f96e246c9496f7127e5
#
_entry.id   4c756a2862369f96e246c9496f7127e5
#
_cell.length_a   1.000
_cell.length_b   1.000
_cell.length_c   1.000
_cell.angle_alpha   90.00
_cell.angle_beta   90.00
_cell.angle_gamma   90.00
#
_symmetry.space_group_name_H-M   'P 1'
#
loop_
_entity.id
_entity.type
_entity.pdbx_description
1 polymer ?
#
loop_
_entity_poly.entity_id
_entity_poly.type
_entity_poly.pdbx_seq_one_letter_code
_entity_poly.pdbx_strand_id
1 'polypeptide(L)'
;HGVTVVFVELANSKIELLFPLGEKSPIKGFLDKNPSGGIHHLCFEVDDIMVARDHLVSEGARVLGDGEPKIGAHGKPVLFLHPKDFQGTLIELEEA
;
A
#
# COMPACT_ATOMS: atom_id res chain seq x y z
N HIS A 1 1.21 -14.30 5.91
CA HIS A 1 0.32 -13.46 5.10
C HIS A 1 0.59 -13.62 3.61
N GLY A 2 1.36 -14.64 3.24
CA GLY A 2 1.60 -14.96 1.84
C GLY A 2 2.71 -14.17 1.18
N VAL A 3 3.52 -13.45 1.95
CA VAL A 3 4.69 -12.73 1.42
C VAL A 3 5.87 -12.82 2.35
N THR A 4 7.06 -12.83 1.77
CA THR A 4 8.31 -12.59 2.49
C THR A 4 8.67 -11.13 2.25
N VAL A 5 9.04 -10.42 3.31
CA VAL A 5 9.35 -9.00 3.25
C VAL A 5 10.77 -8.78 3.73
N VAL A 6 11.55 -8.01 2.96
CA VAL A 6 12.87 -7.52 3.38
C VAL A 6 12.84 -6.00 3.24
N PHE A 7 13.16 -5.30 4.32
CA PHE A 7 13.26 -3.85 4.30
C PHE A 7 14.70 -3.40 4.08
N VAL A 8 14.88 -2.46 3.18
CA VAL A 8 16.16 -1.76 2.99
C VAL A 8 15.96 -0.36 3.56
N GLU A 9 16.66 -0.08 4.67
CA GLU A 9 16.53 1.21 5.36
C GLU A 9 17.43 2.26 4.67
N LEU A 10 16.82 3.39 4.32
CA LEU A 10 17.54 4.53 3.76
C LEU A 10 17.44 5.70 4.75
N ALA A 11 18.14 6.79 4.47
CA ALA A 11 18.19 7.92 5.40
C ALA A 11 16.82 8.52 5.69
N ASN A 12 15.93 8.54 4.70
CA ASN A 12 14.62 9.20 4.81
C ASN A 12 13.47 8.32 4.36
N SER A 13 13.71 7.04 4.09
CA SER A 13 12.66 6.16 3.58
C SER A 13 13.08 4.70 3.74
N LYS A 14 12.19 3.79 3.34
CA LYS A 14 12.46 2.36 3.33
C LYS A 14 12.02 1.81 1.99
N ILE A 15 12.80 0.87 1.46
CA ILE A 15 12.37 0.07 0.32
C ILE A 15 11.94 -1.28 0.86
N GLU A 16 10.73 -1.70 0.54
CA GLU A 16 10.19 -2.98 0.94
C GLU A 16 10.26 -3.93 -0.24
N LEU A 17 11.10 -4.95 -0.13
CA LEU A 17 11.20 -6.00 -1.15
C LEU A 17 10.21 -7.10 -0.79
N LEU A 18 9.28 -7.38 -1.70
CA LEU A 18 8.23 -8.37 -1.49
C LEU A 18 8.47 -9.59 -2.35
N PHE A 19 8.35 -10.75 -1.75
CA PHE A 19 8.46 -12.03 -2.44
C PHE A 19 7.23 -12.88 -2.12
N PRO A 20 6.55 -13.47 -3.13
CA PRO A 20 5.33 -14.24 -2.86
C PRO A 20 5.64 -15.56 -2.17
N LEU A 21 4.78 -15.93 -1.22
CA LEU A 21 4.80 -17.25 -0.59
C LEU A 21 3.53 -17.99 -1.01
N GLY A 22 3.73 -19.04 -1.79
CA GLY A 22 2.65 -19.92 -2.22
C GLY A 22 1.81 -19.35 -3.37
N GLU A 23 0.93 -20.20 -3.89
CA GLU A 23 0.10 -19.90 -5.05
C GLU A 23 -1.00 -18.87 -4.75
N LYS A 24 -1.33 -18.71 -3.47
CA LYS A 24 -2.40 -17.81 -3.05
C LYS A 24 -1.87 -16.48 -2.50
N SER A 25 -0.61 -16.17 -2.78
CA SER A 25 -0.05 -14.91 -2.32
C SER A 25 -0.85 -13.73 -2.87
N PRO A 26 -1.11 -12.70 -2.05
CA PRO A 26 -1.85 -11.53 -2.50
C PRO A 26 -1.14 -10.73 -3.60
N ILE A 27 0.18 -10.92 -3.77
CA ILE A 27 0.93 -10.24 -4.83
C ILE A 27 1.10 -11.09 -6.08
N LYS A 28 0.57 -12.31 -6.11
CA LYS A 28 0.72 -13.20 -7.27
C LYS A 28 0.09 -12.59 -8.52
N GLY A 29 -1.12 -12.04 -8.41
CA GLY A 29 -1.78 -11.40 -9.56
C GLY A 29 -0.97 -10.25 -10.14
N PHE A 30 -0.34 -9.45 -9.28
CA PHE A 30 0.53 -8.37 -9.73
C PHE A 30 1.73 -8.94 -10.51
N LEU A 31 2.37 -9.97 -9.98
CA LEU A 31 3.54 -10.56 -10.63
C LEU A 31 3.18 -11.29 -11.92
N ASP A 32 2.00 -11.90 -12.00
CA ASP A 32 1.53 -12.53 -13.25
C ASP A 32 1.41 -11.49 -14.36
N LYS A 33 1.00 -10.28 -14.04
CA LYS A 33 0.90 -9.17 -15.01
C LYS A 33 2.23 -8.45 -15.21
N ASN A 34 3.15 -8.57 -14.27
CA ASN A 34 4.45 -7.89 -14.28
C ASN A 34 5.55 -8.91 -13.97
N PRO A 35 5.82 -9.85 -14.90
CA PRO A 35 6.75 -10.94 -14.61
C PRO A 35 8.18 -10.51 -14.32
N SER A 36 8.57 -9.31 -14.77
CA SER A 36 9.89 -8.75 -14.46
C SER A 36 9.91 -8.00 -13.12
N GLY A 37 8.79 -8.00 -12.40
CA GLY A 37 8.63 -7.24 -11.17
C GLY A 37 8.15 -5.83 -11.44
N GLY A 38 8.13 -5.02 -10.41
CA GLY A 38 7.69 -3.63 -10.52
C GLY A 38 7.41 -3.03 -9.14
N ILE A 39 6.96 -1.79 -9.15
CA ILE A 39 6.53 -1.13 -7.92
C ILE A 39 5.09 -1.53 -7.62
N HIS A 40 4.90 -2.25 -6.52
CA HIS A 40 3.58 -2.70 -6.11
C HIS A 40 2.78 -1.58 -5.43
N HIS A 41 3.42 -0.86 -4.51
CA HIS A 41 2.75 0.23 -3.81
C HIS A 41 3.76 1.23 -3.27
N LEU A 42 3.24 2.43 -2.97
CA LEU A 42 3.95 3.48 -2.25
C LEU A 42 3.18 3.74 -0.96
N CYS A 43 3.88 3.88 0.16
CA CYS A 43 3.28 4.20 1.43
C CYS A 43 3.69 5.60 1.86
N PHE A 44 2.71 6.42 2.22
CA PHE A 44 2.94 7.78 2.72
C PHE A 44 2.51 7.86 4.18
N GLU A 45 3.37 8.41 5.02
CA GLU A 45 3.02 8.67 6.40
C GLU A 45 2.24 9.98 6.48
N VAL A 46 1.13 9.96 7.23
CA VAL A 46 0.28 11.15 7.43
C VAL A 46 0.04 11.34 8.92
N ASP A 47 -0.24 12.59 9.33
CA ASP A 47 -0.48 12.89 10.74
C ASP A 47 -1.83 12.39 11.21
N ASP A 48 -2.88 12.60 10.41
CA ASP A 48 -4.25 12.20 10.74
C ASP A 48 -4.85 11.49 9.52
N ILE A 49 -5.04 10.18 9.64
CA ILE A 49 -5.45 9.37 8.50
C ILE A 49 -6.88 9.68 8.06
N MET A 50 -7.76 10.06 8.98
CA MET A 50 -9.15 10.39 8.63
C MET A 50 -9.22 11.71 7.86
N VAL A 51 -8.44 12.70 8.27
CA VAL A 51 -8.35 13.98 7.55
C VAL A 51 -7.76 13.75 6.16
N ALA A 52 -6.70 12.97 6.06
CA ALA A 52 -6.07 12.65 4.76
C ALA A 52 -7.06 11.92 3.85
N ARG A 53 -7.76 10.92 4.39
CA ARG A 53 -8.78 10.17 3.62
C ARG A 53 -9.84 11.12 3.07
N ASP A 54 -10.42 11.94 3.95
CA ASP A 54 -11.53 12.82 3.56
C ASP A 54 -11.09 13.83 2.51
N HIS A 55 -9.87 14.36 2.65
CA HIS A 55 -9.32 15.26 1.64
C HIS A 55 -9.18 14.58 0.28
N LEU A 56 -8.58 13.39 0.25
CA LEU A 56 -8.35 12.68 -1.01
C LEU A 56 -9.66 12.23 -1.66
N VAL A 57 -10.62 11.78 -0.87
CA VAL A 57 -11.95 11.43 -1.39
C VAL A 57 -12.62 12.66 -2.02
N SER A 58 -12.48 13.83 -1.38
CA SER A 58 -13.04 15.07 -1.94
C SER A 58 -12.40 15.44 -3.28
N GLU A 59 -11.16 15.01 -3.51
CA GLU A 59 -10.45 15.23 -4.76
C GLU A 59 -10.68 14.12 -5.80
N GLY A 60 -11.52 13.14 -5.48
CA GLY A 60 -11.92 12.09 -6.41
C GLY A 60 -11.23 10.75 -6.25
N ALA A 61 -10.37 10.58 -5.26
CA ALA A 61 -9.73 9.30 -4.99
C ALA A 61 -10.71 8.31 -4.36
N ARG A 62 -10.51 7.03 -4.65
CA ARG A 62 -11.34 5.94 -4.11
C ARG A 62 -10.55 5.15 -3.09
N VAL A 63 -11.14 4.95 -1.91
CA VAL A 63 -10.56 4.13 -0.85
C VAL A 63 -10.99 2.68 -1.07
N LEU A 64 -10.06 1.75 -0.98
CA LEU A 64 -10.36 0.33 -1.09
C LEU A 64 -11.04 -0.20 0.18
N GLY A 65 -11.80 -1.27 0.03
CA GLY A 65 -12.51 -1.89 1.14
C GLY A 65 -13.70 -1.04 1.60
N ASP A 66 -13.92 -1.01 2.90
CA ASP A 66 -15.06 -0.29 3.50
C ASP A 66 -14.77 1.19 3.77
N GLY A 67 -13.57 1.65 3.42
CA GLY A 67 -13.18 3.04 3.62
C GLY A 67 -12.71 3.36 5.03
N GLU A 68 -12.67 2.37 5.91
CA GLU A 68 -12.23 2.56 7.30
C GLU A 68 -10.80 2.08 7.49
N PRO A 69 -9.99 2.80 8.29
CA PRO A 69 -8.61 2.38 8.57
C PRO A 69 -8.55 1.02 9.24
N LYS A 70 -7.52 0.25 8.89
CA LYS A 70 -7.20 -1.03 9.52
C LYS A 70 -5.81 -0.94 10.11
N ILE A 71 -5.50 -1.81 11.07
CA ILE A 71 -4.16 -1.84 11.65
C ILE A 71 -3.23 -2.60 10.70
N GLY A 72 -2.18 -1.92 10.27
CA GLY A 72 -1.20 -2.48 9.34
C GLY A 72 -0.02 -3.16 10.02
N ALA A 73 1.01 -3.46 9.22
CA ALA A 73 2.16 -4.24 9.65
C ALA A 73 2.96 -3.59 10.79
N HIS A 74 2.92 -2.28 10.90
CA HIS A 74 3.65 -1.54 11.94
C HIS A 74 2.78 -1.25 13.18
N GLY A 75 1.59 -1.83 13.26
CA GLY A 75 0.68 -1.61 14.37
C GLY A 75 -0.03 -0.26 14.34
N LYS A 76 -0.04 0.40 13.20
CA LYS A 76 -0.63 1.74 13.01
C LYS A 76 -1.77 1.68 12.01
N PRO A 77 -2.73 2.62 12.08
CA PRO A 77 -3.82 2.67 11.12
C PRO A 77 -3.31 2.88 9.69
N VAL A 78 -3.85 2.11 8.76
CA VAL A 78 -3.53 2.24 7.33
C VAL A 78 -4.80 2.24 6.50
N LEU A 79 -4.71 2.84 5.32
CA LEU A 79 -5.72 2.82 4.26
C LEU A 79 -5.03 2.61 2.94
N PHE A 80 -5.75 1.99 2.00
CA PHE A 80 -5.27 1.84 0.64
C PHE A 80 -6.19 2.59 -0.32
N LEU A 81 -5.59 3.24 -1.31
CA LEU A 81 -6.31 3.99 -2.34
C LEU A 81 -6.18 3.26 -3.67
N HIS A 82 -7.25 3.34 -4.48
CA HIS A 82 -7.36 2.57 -5.71
C HIS A 82 -6.26 2.94 -6.70
N PRO A 83 -5.52 1.95 -7.23
CA PRO A 83 -4.40 2.24 -8.13
C PRO A 83 -4.79 2.97 -9.42
N LYS A 84 -6.03 2.82 -9.89
CA LYS A 84 -6.47 3.53 -11.11
C LYS A 84 -6.46 5.04 -10.95
N ASP A 85 -6.52 5.55 -9.72
CA ASP A 85 -6.48 6.99 -9.47
C ASP A 85 -5.05 7.52 -9.35
N PHE A 86 -4.05 6.62 -9.39
CA PHE A 86 -2.65 6.95 -9.16
C PHE A 86 -1.73 6.25 -10.16
N GLN A 87 -2.05 6.33 -11.43
CA GLN A 87 -1.20 5.83 -12.52
C GLN A 87 -0.93 4.32 -12.43
N GLY A 88 -1.85 3.56 -11.85
CA GLY A 88 -1.71 2.11 -11.71
C GLY A 88 -0.92 1.66 -10.50
N THR A 89 -0.53 2.58 -9.63
CA THR A 89 0.22 2.27 -8.41
C THR A 89 -0.71 2.29 -7.20
N LEU A 90 -0.72 1.19 -6.43
CA LEU A 90 -1.45 1.15 -5.17
C LEU A 90 -0.82 2.13 -4.18
N ILE A 91 -1.64 2.94 -3.55
CA ILE A 91 -1.17 3.91 -2.55
C ILE A 91 -1.65 3.49 -1.18
N GLU A 92 -0.71 3.42 -0.25
CA GLU A 92 -1.00 3.16 1.17
C GLU A 92 -0.77 4.44 1.96
N LEU A 93 -1.69 4.75 2.88
CA LEU A 93 -1.49 5.79 3.88
C LEU A 93 -1.30 5.11 5.22
N GLU A 94 -0.32 5.56 5.99
CA GLU A 94 -0.07 5.07 7.34
C GLU A 94 -0.03 6.25 8.29
N GLU A 95 -0.79 6.16 9.38
CA GLU A 95 -0.78 7.23 10.38
C GLU A 95 0.52 7.19 11.19
N ALA A 96 1.07 8.35 11.42
CA ALA A 96 2.32 8.49 12.18
C ALA A 96 2.23 8.01 13.64
#